data_b92d46e65ef662e3c3b661ee94029f76
#
_entry.id   b92d46e65ef662e3c3b661ee94029f76
#
_cell.length_a   1.000
_cell.length_b   1.000
_cell.length_c   1.000
_cell.angle_alpha   90.00
_cell.angle_beta   90.00
_cell.angle_gamma   90.00
#
_symmetry.space_group_name_H-M   'P 1'
#
loop_
_entity.id
_entity.type
_entity.pdbx_description
1 polymer ?
#
loop_
_entity_poly.entity_id
_entity_poly.type
_entity_poly.pdbx_seq_one_letter_code
_entity_poly.pdbx_strand_id
1 'polypeptide(L)'
;MTGLRVFNSLEKYGLNISRAAFMSGSSAIKYIPAFNVSLFLSMDEKDVAEGIKNGFPAGHFLSGAVDDEGNELRIAFDFEGVIADDSSEKIYQNEGITPYHKHEQIHGEESLGEGPLSRFFRQIAAFQKLEREKLKEDPKYKKILRTAIVTARNAPAHKRIISTLKAWNVEVDEMLLLGGADKTPFLKQLRPHVYFDDQDRNLQSLREMGLPAVHIPFGVLNKQESTKETEGANGEGSASEQ
;
A
#
# COMPACT_ATOMS: atom_id res chain seq x y z
N MET A 1 -13.30 8.17 -28.84
CA MET A 1 -12.12 9.03 -29.10
C MET A 1 -11.36 9.46 -27.81
N THR A 2 -11.59 8.83 -26.70
CA THR A 2 -10.92 9.11 -25.42
C THR A 2 -9.40 8.86 -25.51
N GLY A 3 -8.97 7.83 -26.22
CA GLY A 3 -7.57 7.47 -26.36
C GLY A 3 -6.69 8.57 -26.96
N LEU A 4 -7.17 9.29 -27.97
CA LEU A 4 -6.41 10.39 -28.58
C LEU A 4 -6.15 11.52 -27.56
N ARG A 5 -7.15 11.85 -26.75
CA ARG A 5 -6.99 12.89 -25.69
C ARG A 5 -5.95 12.47 -24.65
N VAL A 6 -5.94 11.19 -24.25
CA VAL A 6 -4.95 10.67 -23.32
C VAL A 6 -3.53 10.81 -23.90
N PHE A 7 -3.30 10.32 -25.13
CA PHE A 7 -1.98 10.40 -25.74
C PHE A 7 -1.53 11.84 -25.98
N ASN A 8 -2.41 12.75 -26.40
CA ASN A 8 -2.09 14.17 -26.51
C ASN A 8 -1.70 14.79 -25.17
N SER A 9 -2.34 14.36 -24.06
CA SER A 9 -1.96 14.80 -22.72
C SER A 9 -0.60 14.27 -22.29
N LEU A 10 -0.31 12.99 -22.55
CA LEU A 10 1.01 12.39 -22.29
C LEU A 10 2.12 13.14 -23.01
N GLU A 11 1.92 13.45 -24.28
CA GLU A 11 2.85 14.23 -25.09
C GLU A 11 3.05 15.65 -24.53
N LYS A 12 1.94 16.35 -24.22
CA LYS A 12 1.97 17.71 -23.65
C LYS A 12 2.76 17.79 -22.35
N TYR A 13 2.65 16.77 -21.51
CA TYR A 13 3.34 16.71 -20.23
C TYR A 13 4.69 15.98 -20.28
N GLY A 14 5.15 15.59 -21.46
CA GLY A 14 6.45 14.90 -21.65
C GLY A 14 6.51 13.52 -20.98
N LEU A 15 5.38 12.85 -20.80
CA LEU A 15 5.31 11.55 -20.12
C LEU A 15 5.58 10.42 -21.10
N ASN A 16 6.63 9.63 -20.86
CA ASN A 16 7.01 8.49 -21.70
C ASN A 16 6.17 7.25 -21.37
N ILE A 17 4.85 7.32 -21.62
CA ILE A 17 3.91 6.21 -21.45
C ILE A 17 3.42 5.81 -22.84
N SER A 18 3.87 4.64 -23.32
CA SER A 18 3.64 4.18 -24.70
C SER A 18 2.61 3.07 -24.83
N ARG A 19 2.19 2.44 -23.73
CA ARG A 19 1.24 1.31 -23.74
C ARG A 19 -0.06 1.69 -23.08
N ALA A 20 -1.19 1.36 -23.70
CA ALA A 20 -2.51 1.63 -23.17
C ALA A 20 -3.52 0.57 -23.65
N ALA A 21 -4.57 0.36 -22.88
CA ALA A 21 -5.75 -0.39 -23.26
C ALA A 21 -7.00 0.50 -23.01
N PHE A 22 -7.82 0.71 -24.05
CA PHE A 22 -9.07 1.46 -23.97
C PHE A 22 -10.24 0.49 -24.12
N MET A 23 -11.02 0.32 -23.06
CA MET A 23 -11.99 -0.77 -22.90
C MET A 23 -13.45 -0.34 -23.01
N SER A 24 -13.73 0.89 -23.44
CA SER A 24 -15.10 1.41 -23.60
C SER A 24 -15.99 1.23 -22.36
N GLY A 25 -15.40 1.46 -21.15
CA GLY A 25 -16.09 1.32 -19.88
C GLY A 25 -16.02 -0.08 -19.23
N SER A 26 -15.40 -1.06 -19.88
CA SER A 26 -15.13 -2.36 -19.27
C SER A 26 -13.84 -2.35 -18.44
N SER A 27 -13.75 -3.19 -17.41
CA SER A 27 -12.54 -3.34 -16.60
C SER A 27 -11.35 -3.85 -17.42
N ALA A 28 -10.16 -3.25 -17.19
CA ALA A 28 -8.91 -3.64 -17.83
C ALA A 28 -8.15 -4.75 -17.08
N ILE A 29 -8.66 -5.24 -15.95
CA ILE A 29 -7.99 -6.18 -15.05
C ILE A 29 -7.52 -7.45 -15.77
N LYS A 30 -8.31 -7.98 -16.71
CA LYS A 30 -7.94 -9.16 -17.50
C LYS A 30 -6.64 -9.01 -18.30
N TYR A 31 -6.18 -7.78 -18.54
CA TYR A 31 -4.94 -7.50 -19.25
C TYR A 31 -3.73 -7.26 -18.33
N ILE A 32 -3.91 -7.23 -17.01
CA ILE A 32 -2.82 -7.08 -16.04
C ILE A 32 -1.69 -8.08 -16.30
N PRO A 33 -1.95 -9.41 -16.50
CA PRO A 33 -0.88 -10.35 -16.80
C PRO A 33 -0.19 -10.08 -18.14
N ALA A 34 -0.96 -9.72 -19.18
CA ALA A 34 -0.42 -9.48 -20.51
C ALA A 34 0.50 -8.25 -20.57
N PHE A 35 0.22 -7.22 -19.78
CA PHE A 35 1.07 -6.06 -19.64
C PHE A 35 2.21 -6.25 -18.61
N ASN A 36 2.25 -7.39 -17.91
CA ASN A 36 3.18 -7.66 -16.81
C ASN A 36 3.17 -6.54 -15.76
N VAL A 37 1.98 -6.15 -15.33
CA VAL A 37 1.77 -5.06 -14.36
C VAL A 37 2.27 -5.49 -12.98
N SER A 38 3.11 -4.66 -12.37
CA SER A 38 3.63 -4.88 -11.01
C SER A 38 2.75 -4.27 -9.93
N LEU A 39 2.04 -3.19 -10.29
CA LEU A 39 1.09 -2.49 -9.42
C LEU A 39 -0.03 -1.91 -10.29
N PHE A 40 -1.27 -2.14 -9.92
CA PHE A 40 -2.46 -1.55 -10.52
C PHE A 40 -3.04 -0.49 -9.58
N LEU A 41 -3.16 0.74 -10.07
CA LEU A 41 -3.79 1.84 -9.32
C LEU A 41 -5.03 2.31 -10.06
N SER A 42 -6.12 2.45 -9.35
CA SER A 42 -7.38 2.97 -9.89
C SER A 42 -8.08 3.88 -8.88
N MET A 43 -8.88 4.82 -9.37
CA MET A 43 -9.85 5.57 -8.57
C MET A 43 -11.21 4.86 -8.51
N ASP A 44 -11.36 3.72 -9.19
CA ASP A 44 -12.54 2.86 -9.09
C ASP A 44 -12.24 1.73 -8.10
N GLU A 45 -12.93 1.77 -6.97
CA GLU A 45 -12.78 0.83 -5.86
C GLU A 45 -13.15 -0.61 -6.25
N LYS A 46 -14.13 -0.76 -7.16
CA LYS A 46 -14.56 -2.08 -7.64
C LYS A 46 -13.47 -2.75 -8.47
N ASP A 47 -12.82 -2.01 -9.35
CA ASP A 47 -11.67 -2.49 -10.12
C ASP A 47 -10.53 -2.92 -9.19
N VAL A 48 -10.24 -2.13 -8.14
CA VAL A 48 -9.20 -2.46 -7.17
C VAL A 48 -9.54 -3.73 -6.39
N ALA A 49 -10.75 -3.84 -5.86
CA ALA A 49 -11.21 -5.02 -5.14
C ALA A 49 -11.17 -6.28 -6.01
N GLU A 50 -11.56 -6.17 -7.29
CA GLU A 50 -11.44 -7.26 -8.26
C GLU A 50 -9.97 -7.63 -8.51
N GLY A 51 -9.08 -6.65 -8.64
CA GLY A 51 -7.65 -6.86 -8.80
C GLY A 51 -7.05 -7.66 -7.64
N ILE A 52 -7.32 -7.24 -6.40
CA ILE A 52 -6.86 -7.92 -5.18
C ILE A 52 -7.43 -9.34 -5.09
N LYS A 53 -8.73 -9.51 -5.36
CA LYS A 53 -9.39 -10.82 -5.38
C LYS A 53 -8.74 -11.80 -6.37
N ASN A 54 -8.23 -11.29 -7.48
CA ASN A 54 -7.51 -12.08 -8.49
C ASN A 54 -5.99 -12.23 -8.18
N GLY A 55 -5.53 -11.79 -7.00
CA GLY A 55 -4.14 -11.91 -6.56
C GLY A 55 -3.17 -10.92 -7.21
N PHE A 56 -3.67 -9.83 -7.78
CA PHE A 56 -2.83 -8.77 -8.32
C PHE A 56 -2.56 -7.68 -7.28
N PRO A 57 -1.32 -7.15 -7.20
CA PRO A 57 -1.04 -5.95 -6.42
C PRO A 57 -1.88 -4.78 -6.95
N ALA A 58 -2.86 -4.34 -6.15
CA ALA A 58 -3.77 -3.27 -6.55
C ALA A 58 -4.04 -2.32 -5.37
N GLY A 59 -4.31 -1.05 -5.67
CA GLY A 59 -4.61 -0.02 -4.69
C GLY A 59 -5.55 1.05 -5.22
N HIS A 60 -6.45 1.50 -4.35
CA HIS A 60 -7.38 2.59 -4.61
C HIS A 60 -6.67 3.93 -4.36
N PHE A 61 -6.33 4.63 -5.44
CA PHE A 61 -5.69 5.92 -5.36
C PHE A 61 -6.70 6.99 -4.96
N LEU A 62 -6.51 7.58 -3.79
CA LEU A 62 -7.49 8.50 -3.21
C LEU A 62 -7.26 9.93 -3.70
N SER A 63 -6.05 10.44 -3.55
CA SER A 63 -5.67 11.80 -3.99
C SER A 63 -4.22 12.10 -3.63
N GLY A 64 -3.77 13.28 -3.99
CA GLY A 64 -2.53 13.87 -3.52
C GLY A 64 -1.42 13.89 -4.56
N ALA A 65 -0.49 14.80 -4.35
CA ALA A 65 0.77 14.90 -5.07
C ALA A 65 1.82 15.54 -4.17
N VAL A 66 3.05 15.11 -4.29
CA VAL A 66 4.20 15.79 -3.68
C VAL A 66 4.89 16.56 -4.78
N ASP A 67 4.93 17.88 -4.63
CA ASP A 67 5.72 18.76 -5.48
C ASP A 67 7.08 18.97 -4.81
N ASP A 68 8.11 18.38 -5.39
CA ASP A 68 9.49 18.63 -5.03
C ASP A 68 10.40 18.56 -6.27
N GLU A 69 11.50 19.28 -6.22
CA GLU A 69 12.49 19.32 -7.29
C GLU A 69 13.52 18.17 -7.19
N GLY A 70 13.29 17.23 -6.26
CA GLY A 70 14.17 16.10 -6.01
C GLY A 70 14.09 15.03 -7.10
N ASN A 71 15.19 14.30 -7.29
CA ASN A 71 15.22 13.13 -8.18
C ASN A 71 14.99 11.81 -7.42
N GLU A 72 14.58 11.88 -6.15
CA GLU A 72 14.36 10.72 -5.31
C GLU A 72 12.88 10.37 -5.30
N LEU A 73 12.54 9.13 -5.63
CA LEU A 73 11.19 8.55 -5.48
C LEU A 73 11.07 7.92 -4.08
N ARG A 74 10.24 8.49 -3.23
CA ARG A 74 9.96 8.00 -1.87
C ARG A 74 8.64 7.23 -1.86
N ILE A 75 8.71 5.96 -1.47
CA ILE A 75 7.56 5.06 -1.37
C ILE A 75 7.46 4.58 0.08
N ALA A 76 6.31 4.80 0.69
CA ALA A 76 6.05 4.35 2.05
C ALA A 76 4.91 3.34 2.08
N PHE A 77 5.00 2.39 3.03
CA PHE A 77 4.05 1.30 3.17
C PHE A 77 3.68 1.12 4.64
N ASP A 78 2.41 0.82 4.91
CA ASP A 78 2.11 0.05 6.10
C ASP A 78 2.61 -1.39 5.94
N PHE A 79 2.64 -2.15 7.02
CA PHE A 79 3.19 -3.49 7.01
C PHE A 79 2.09 -4.56 6.90
N GLU A 80 1.21 -4.68 7.91
CA GLU A 80 0.11 -5.65 7.92
C GLU A 80 -1.01 -5.19 6.99
N GLY A 81 -1.67 -6.13 6.31
CA GLY A 81 -2.71 -5.82 5.34
C GLY A 81 -2.20 -5.22 4.01
N VAL A 82 -0.94 -4.83 3.94
CA VAL A 82 -0.30 -4.22 2.76
C VAL A 82 0.84 -5.09 2.23
N ILE A 83 1.98 -5.14 2.91
CA ILE A 83 3.14 -5.95 2.53
C ILE A 83 3.00 -7.38 3.05
N ALA A 84 2.66 -7.53 4.33
CA ALA A 84 2.38 -8.79 5.00
C ALA A 84 0.88 -9.04 5.11
N ASP A 85 0.50 -10.28 5.40
CA ASP A 85 -0.88 -10.65 5.67
C ASP A 85 -1.39 -10.02 7.00
N ASP A 86 -2.68 -10.18 7.27
CA ASP A 86 -3.37 -9.66 8.45
C ASP A 86 -3.55 -10.71 9.58
N SER A 87 -2.73 -11.76 9.59
CA SER A 87 -2.89 -12.87 10.53
C SER A 87 -2.73 -12.44 11.98
N SER A 88 -1.81 -11.54 12.27
CA SER A 88 -1.59 -11.01 13.61
C SER A 88 -2.68 -10.01 14.02
N GLU A 89 -3.16 -9.19 13.10
CA GLU A 89 -4.28 -8.25 13.34
C GLU A 89 -5.54 -9.01 13.72
N LYS A 90 -5.82 -10.18 13.12
CA LYS A 90 -6.94 -11.06 13.51
C LYS A 90 -6.88 -11.47 14.97
N ILE A 91 -5.70 -11.79 15.50
CA ILE A 91 -5.52 -12.14 16.90
C ILE A 91 -5.80 -10.92 17.79
N TYR A 92 -5.25 -9.76 17.41
CA TYR A 92 -5.51 -8.53 18.16
C TYR A 92 -6.99 -8.18 18.23
N GLN A 93 -7.72 -8.27 17.13
CA GLN A 93 -9.14 -7.95 17.05
C GLN A 93 -10.02 -8.94 17.83
N ASN A 94 -9.67 -10.23 17.81
CA ASN A 94 -10.47 -11.26 18.46
C ASN A 94 -10.16 -11.43 19.93
N GLU A 95 -8.91 -11.27 20.34
CA GLU A 95 -8.42 -11.66 21.67
C GLU A 95 -7.81 -10.49 22.46
N GLY A 96 -7.54 -9.35 21.81
CA GLY A 96 -6.98 -8.16 22.42
C GLY A 96 -5.45 -8.14 22.51
N ILE A 97 -4.91 -7.08 23.13
CA ILE A 97 -3.47 -6.75 23.09
C ILE A 97 -2.58 -7.78 23.80
N THR A 98 -3.02 -8.37 24.91
CA THR A 98 -2.19 -9.28 25.71
C THR A 98 -1.94 -10.62 25.00
N PRO A 99 -2.97 -11.33 24.46
CA PRO A 99 -2.76 -12.50 23.63
C PRO A 99 -1.95 -12.18 22.37
N TYR A 100 -2.21 -11.05 21.71
CA TYR A 100 -1.44 -10.58 20.56
C TYR A 100 0.06 -10.48 20.90
N HIS A 101 0.45 -9.79 21.97
CA HIS A 101 1.85 -9.65 22.36
C HIS A 101 2.50 -11.01 22.69
N LYS A 102 1.79 -11.90 23.37
CA LYS A 102 2.27 -13.26 23.66
C LYS A 102 2.49 -14.07 22.39
N HIS A 103 1.54 -14.00 21.45
CA HIS A 103 1.64 -14.66 20.15
C HIS A 103 2.87 -14.14 19.38
N GLU A 104 3.00 -12.82 19.26
CA GLU A 104 4.12 -12.20 18.53
C GLU A 104 5.48 -12.46 19.19
N GLN A 105 5.52 -12.64 20.50
CA GLN A 105 6.74 -13.03 21.21
C GLN A 105 7.13 -14.49 20.93
N ILE A 106 6.16 -15.40 20.90
CA ILE A 106 6.39 -16.82 20.62
C ILE A 106 6.84 -17.02 19.17
N HIS A 107 6.15 -16.35 18.22
CA HIS A 107 6.38 -16.49 16.79
C HIS A 107 7.33 -15.44 16.19
N GLY A 108 8.11 -14.76 17.04
CA GLY A 108 8.97 -13.63 16.61
C GLY A 108 10.00 -13.97 15.55
N GLU A 109 10.45 -15.22 15.49
CA GLU A 109 11.42 -15.71 14.48
C GLU A 109 10.73 -16.23 13.20
N GLU A 110 9.42 -16.35 13.19
CA GLU A 110 8.63 -16.81 12.04
C GLU A 110 8.24 -15.63 11.16
N SER A 111 8.37 -15.79 9.83
CA SER A 111 7.89 -14.80 8.88
C SER A 111 6.36 -14.77 8.84
N LEU A 112 5.80 -13.60 8.61
CA LEU A 112 4.39 -13.44 8.22
C LEU A 112 4.18 -13.93 6.78
N GLY A 113 2.94 -14.25 6.45
CA GLY A 113 2.53 -14.53 5.09
C GLY A 113 2.53 -13.28 4.21
N GLU A 114 2.30 -13.49 2.92
CA GLU A 114 2.33 -12.42 1.92
C GLU A 114 1.03 -11.61 1.92
N GLY A 115 1.15 -10.29 1.98
CA GLY A 115 0.05 -9.36 1.76
C GLY A 115 -0.13 -9.01 0.28
N PRO A 116 -1.16 -8.21 -0.05
CA PRO A 116 -1.51 -7.87 -1.43
C PRO A 116 -0.37 -7.24 -2.22
N LEU A 117 0.46 -6.41 -1.59
CA LEU A 117 1.57 -5.71 -2.24
C LEU A 117 2.93 -6.39 -2.06
N SER A 118 3.01 -7.59 -1.45
CA SER A 118 4.29 -8.28 -1.19
C SER A 118 5.14 -8.44 -2.46
N ARG A 119 4.51 -8.81 -3.58
CA ARG A 119 5.20 -8.96 -4.88
C ARG A 119 5.78 -7.63 -5.36
N PHE A 120 4.98 -6.57 -5.34
CA PHE A 120 5.41 -5.22 -5.74
C PHE A 120 6.55 -4.73 -4.84
N PHE A 121 6.40 -4.87 -3.53
CA PHE A 121 7.41 -4.47 -2.55
C PHE A 121 8.75 -5.17 -2.78
N ARG A 122 8.75 -6.50 -3.05
CA ARG A 122 9.97 -7.25 -3.36
C ARG A 122 10.62 -6.82 -4.68
N GLN A 123 9.84 -6.42 -5.67
CA GLN A 123 10.38 -5.86 -6.92
C GLN A 123 11.08 -4.51 -6.67
N ILE A 124 10.48 -3.63 -5.86
CA ILE A 124 11.10 -2.37 -5.43
C ILE A 124 12.43 -2.64 -4.69
N ALA A 125 12.43 -3.59 -3.75
CA ALA A 125 13.63 -3.97 -3.02
C ALA A 125 14.74 -4.52 -3.91
N ALA A 126 14.39 -5.23 -4.98
CA ALA A 126 15.36 -5.68 -5.98
C ALA A 126 16.04 -4.50 -6.71
N PHE A 127 15.28 -3.45 -7.07
CA PHE A 127 15.88 -2.23 -7.61
C PHE A 127 16.81 -1.54 -6.61
N GLN A 128 16.41 -1.43 -5.34
CA GLN A 128 17.27 -0.86 -4.30
C GLN A 128 18.57 -1.66 -4.11
N LYS A 129 18.52 -2.98 -4.27
CA LYS A 129 19.73 -3.81 -4.25
C LYS A 129 20.69 -3.42 -5.37
N LEU A 130 20.19 -3.23 -6.61
CA LEU A 130 21.01 -2.77 -7.74
C LEU A 130 21.60 -1.38 -7.47
N GLU A 131 20.85 -0.47 -6.88
CA GLU A 131 21.36 0.86 -6.50
C GLU A 131 22.47 0.78 -5.44
N ARG A 132 22.32 -0.12 -4.45
CA ARG A 132 23.38 -0.35 -3.46
C ARG A 132 24.66 -0.93 -4.08
N GLU A 133 24.53 -1.81 -5.05
CA GLU A 133 25.67 -2.32 -5.82
C GLU A 133 26.33 -1.19 -6.63
N LYS A 134 25.52 -0.40 -7.30
CA LYS A 134 26.00 0.77 -8.07
C LYS A 134 26.73 1.78 -7.19
N LEU A 135 26.23 2.05 -5.98
CA LEU A 135 26.87 2.95 -5.02
C LEU A 135 28.25 2.43 -4.55
N LYS A 136 28.45 1.10 -4.49
CA LYS A 136 29.77 0.51 -4.18
C LYS A 136 30.78 0.71 -5.31
N GLU A 137 30.32 0.69 -6.57
CA GLU A 137 31.14 0.91 -7.77
C GLU A 137 31.43 2.40 -7.99
N ASP A 138 30.43 3.26 -7.76
CA ASP A 138 30.51 4.70 -7.94
C ASP A 138 29.98 5.44 -6.67
N PRO A 139 30.88 5.86 -5.76
CA PRO A 139 30.49 6.58 -4.56
C PRO A 139 29.80 7.95 -4.79
N LYS A 140 29.82 8.47 -6.02
CA LYS A 140 29.11 9.70 -6.40
C LYS A 140 27.68 9.42 -6.89
N TYR A 141 27.32 8.15 -7.09
CA TYR A 141 25.97 7.77 -7.45
C TYR A 141 24.97 8.26 -6.39
N LYS A 142 23.91 8.88 -6.82
CA LYS A 142 22.81 9.30 -5.94
C LYS A 142 21.66 8.31 -6.11
N LYS A 143 21.27 7.70 -5.00
CA LYS A 143 20.07 6.83 -4.98
C LYS A 143 18.85 7.63 -5.43
N ILE A 144 18.03 7.00 -6.27
CA ILE A 144 16.78 7.58 -6.77
C ILE A 144 15.54 6.93 -6.13
N LEU A 145 15.72 5.84 -5.40
CA LEU A 145 14.62 5.11 -4.76
C LEU A 145 14.85 5.01 -3.25
N ARG A 146 13.86 5.45 -2.49
CA ARG A 146 13.82 5.35 -1.03
C ARG A 146 12.53 4.67 -0.60
N THR A 147 12.63 3.69 0.30
CA THR A 147 11.48 3.00 0.85
C THR A 147 11.40 3.15 2.36
N ALA A 148 10.17 3.27 2.86
CA ALA A 148 9.88 3.31 4.28
C ALA A 148 8.76 2.34 4.64
N ILE A 149 8.87 1.70 5.80
CA ILE A 149 7.77 1.01 6.47
C ILE A 149 7.32 1.89 7.64
N VAL A 150 6.01 2.17 7.71
CA VAL A 150 5.40 2.98 8.77
C VAL A 150 4.26 2.19 9.39
N THR A 151 4.50 1.55 10.53
CA THR A 151 3.57 0.57 11.13
C THR A 151 3.22 0.91 12.57
N ALA A 152 2.01 0.54 12.98
CA ALA A 152 1.56 0.64 14.36
C ALA A 152 2.25 -0.37 15.31
N ARG A 153 2.98 -1.34 14.79
CA ARG A 153 3.71 -2.32 15.61
C ARG A 153 4.76 -1.65 16.51
N ASN A 154 5.03 -2.31 17.64
CA ASN A 154 6.10 -1.97 18.58
C ASN A 154 6.74 -3.26 19.15
N ALA A 155 7.60 -3.12 20.16
CA ALA A 155 8.08 -4.27 20.93
C ALA A 155 6.90 -4.91 21.71
N PRO A 156 6.78 -6.27 21.76
CA PRO A 156 7.70 -7.27 21.21
C PRO A 156 7.44 -7.64 19.73
N ALA A 157 6.38 -7.14 19.12
CA ALA A 157 5.94 -7.52 17.77
C ALA A 157 6.91 -7.10 16.63
N HIS A 158 7.87 -6.23 16.92
CA HIS A 158 8.88 -5.77 15.95
C HIS A 158 9.78 -6.89 15.41
N LYS A 159 10.04 -7.95 16.19
CA LYS A 159 10.91 -9.05 15.78
C LYS A 159 10.38 -9.72 14.52
N ARG A 160 9.08 -9.95 14.45
CA ARG A 160 8.45 -10.65 13.35
C ARG A 160 8.51 -9.87 12.03
N ILE A 161 8.51 -8.52 12.08
CA ILE A 161 8.79 -7.69 10.89
C ILE A 161 10.21 -7.99 10.38
N ILE A 162 11.19 -7.97 11.29
CA ILE A 162 12.60 -8.19 10.93
C ILE A 162 12.80 -9.60 10.37
N SER A 163 12.19 -10.62 10.98
CA SER A 163 12.24 -12.02 10.53
C SER A 163 11.60 -12.18 9.15
N THR A 164 10.47 -11.49 8.90
CA THR A 164 9.79 -11.47 7.60
C THR A 164 10.67 -10.84 6.52
N LEU A 165 11.23 -9.66 6.77
CA LEU A 165 12.11 -8.98 5.80
C LEU A 165 13.37 -9.80 5.50
N LYS A 166 13.97 -10.43 6.52
CA LYS A 166 15.11 -11.35 6.36
C LYS A 166 14.73 -12.56 5.51
N ALA A 167 13.60 -13.23 5.81
CA ALA A 167 13.14 -14.40 5.07
C ALA A 167 12.88 -14.06 3.59
N TRP A 168 12.42 -12.85 3.30
CA TRP A 168 12.21 -12.38 1.93
C TRP A 168 13.45 -11.78 1.28
N ASN A 169 14.56 -11.70 2.00
CA ASN A 169 15.81 -11.08 1.55
C ASN A 169 15.61 -9.64 1.06
N VAL A 170 14.86 -8.86 1.85
CA VAL A 170 14.49 -7.47 1.57
C VAL A 170 15.09 -6.56 2.63
N GLU A 171 15.59 -5.41 2.21
CA GLU A 171 16.00 -4.31 3.06
C GLU A 171 15.20 -3.06 2.70
N VAL A 172 14.91 -2.24 3.69
CA VAL A 172 14.26 -0.93 3.54
C VAL A 172 15.20 0.17 4.04
N ASP A 173 15.02 1.40 3.56
CA ASP A 173 15.86 2.51 4.02
C ASP A 173 15.40 3.01 5.40
N GLU A 174 14.11 2.99 5.67
CA GLU A 174 13.53 3.46 6.94
C GLU A 174 12.47 2.50 7.46
N MET A 175 12.43 2.33 8.79
CA MET A 175 11.38 1.57 9.46
C MET A 175 10.94 2.33 10.72
N LEU A 176 9.69 2.77 10.74
CA LEU A 176 9.08 3.50 11.84
C LEU A 176 8.08 2.59 12.55
N LEU A 177 8.40 2.25 13.81
CA LEU A 177 7.59 1.41 14.69
C LEU A 177 6.89 2.31 15.70
N LEU A 178 5.62 2.61 15.48
CA LEU A 178 4.95 3.73 16.13
C LEU A 178 4.16 3.35 17.38
N GLY A 179 3.95 2.04 17.65
CA GLY A 179 3.23 1.59 18.86
C GLY A 179 1.80 2.11 18.95
N GLY A 180 1.12 2.27 17.81
CA GLY A 180 -0.23 2.80 17.74
C GLY A 180 -0.32 4.33 17.74
N ALA A 181 0.80 5.05 17.73
CA ALA A 181 0.79 6.51 17.54
C ALA A 181 0.32 6.88 16.12
N ASP A 182 -0.25 8.09 16.00
CA ASP A 182 -0.67 8.64 14.72
C ASP A 182 0.49 8.66 13.72
N LYS A 183 0.27 8.09 12.53
CA LYS A 183 1.24 8.04 11.44
C LYS A 183 1.45 9.39 10.76
N THR A 184 0.48 10.28 10.84
CA THR A 184 0.41 11.55 10.11
C THR A 184 1.65 12.44 10.28
N PRO A 185 2.15 12.72 11.50
CA PRO A 185 3.35 13.56 11.67
C PRO A 185 4.59 12.97 11.02
N PHE A 186 4.73 11.64 11.05
CA PHE A 186 5.87 10.94 10.48
C PHE A 186 5.80 10.95 8.95
N LEU A 187 4.63 10.69 8.37
CA LEU A 187 4.41 10.74 6.93
C LEU A 187 4.58 12.17 6.38
N LYS A 188 4.18 13.18 7.16
CA LYS A 188 4.45 14.58 6.80
C LYS A 188 5.94 14.89 6.73
N GLN A 189 6.75 14.30 7.60
CA GLN A 189 8.22 14.46 7.57
C GLN A 189 8.86 13.65 6.44
N LEU A 190 8.40 12.43 6.21
CA LEU A 190 8.87 11.56 5.12
C LEU A 190 8.54 12.13 3.74
N ARG A 191 7.40 12.82 3.59
CA ARG A 191 6.88 13.33 2.32
C ARG A 191 6.92 12.27 1.21
N PRO A 192 6.29 11.10 1.38
CA PRO A 192 6.30 10.05 0.37
C PRO A 192 5.56 10.52 -0.88
N HIS A 193 6.05 10.11 -2.06
CA HIS A 193 5.35 10.29 -3.34
C HIS A 193 4.16 9.34 -3.49
N VAL A 194 4.13 8.29 -2.67
CA VAL A 194 2.99 7.39 -2.50
C VAL A 194 3.10 6.68 -1.15
N TYR A 195 1.99 6.60 -0.43
CA TYR A 195 1.85 5.83 0.81
C TYR A 195 0.69 4.84 0.68
N PHE A 196 0.94 3.59 1.05
CA PHE A 196 -0.02 2.49 1.00
C PHE A 196 -0.42 2.07 2.41
N ASP A 197 -1.72 2.00 2.69
CA ASP A 197 -2.28 1.56 3.98
C ASP A 197 -3.61 0.83 3.72
N ASP A 198 -3.94 -0.17 4.52
CA ASP A 198 -5.20 -0.90 4.44
C ASP A 198 -6.33 -0.26 5.27
N GLN A 199 -6.02 0.75 6.08
CA GLN A 199 -6.97 1.41 6.98
C GLN A 199 -7.28 2.82 6.52
N ASP A 200 -8.54 3.08 6.10
CA ASP A 200 -8.98 4.40 5.61
C ASP A 200 -8.75 5.52 6.64
N ARG A 201 -8.92 5.23 7.94
CA ARG A 201 -8.67 6.19 9.03
C ARG A 201 -7.25 6.78 9.01
N ASN A 202 -6.24 5.99 8.62
CA ASN A 202 -4.85 6.45 8.50
C ASN A 202 -4.64 7.31 7.26
N LEU A 203 -5.50 7.15 6.25
CA LEU A 203 -5.40 7.84 4.97
C LEU A 203 -6.16 9.18 4.95
N GLN A 204 -7.20 9.31 5.78
CA GLN A 204 -8.04 10.51 5.80
C GLN A 204 -7.24 11.78 6.08
N SER A 205 -6.42 11.80 7.13
CA SER A 205 -5.58 12.96 7.48
C SER A 205 -4.58 13.30 6.37
N LEU A 206 -4.08 12.28 5.64
CA LEU A 206 -3.17 12.49 4.52
C LEU A 206 -3.88 13.12 3.33
N ARG A 207 -5.13 12.70 3.05
CA ARG A 207 -5.98 13.29 2.00
C ARG A 207 -6.21 14.77 2.28
N GLU A 208 -6.56 15.13 3.52
CA GLU A 208 -6.78 16.52 3.94
C GLU A 208 -5.52 17.39 3.77
N MET A 209 -4.33 16.79 3.89
CA MET A 209 -3.04 17.46 3.67
C MET A 209 -2.56 17.41 2.21
N GLY A 210 -3.32 16.80 1.31
CA GLY A 210 -2.92 16.64 -0.09
C GLY A 210 -1.74 15.70 -0.31
N LEU A 211 -1.40 14.84 0.65
CA LEU A 211 -0.36 13.83 0.49
C LEU A 211 -0.89 12.61 -0.30
N PRO A 212 -0.07 12.00 -1.15
CA PRO A 212 -0.48 10.86 -1.95
C PRO A 212 -0.81 9.64 -1.08
N ALA A 213 -2.07 9.24 -1.12
CA ALA A 213 -2.61 8.15 -0.31
C ALA A 213 -3.27 7.09 -1.21
N VAL A 214 -2.94 5.83 -0.94
CA VAL A 214 -3.49 4.67 -1.65
C VAL A 214 -4.05 3.69 -0.62
N HIS A 215 -5.34 3.45 -0.71
CA HIS A 215 -6.03 2.47 0.12
C HIS A 215 -5.91 1.06 -0.48
N ILE A 216 -5.56 0.10 0.36
CA ILE A 216 -5.51 -1.32 0.02
C ILE A 216 -6.70 -2.01 0.69
N PRO A 217 -7.80 -2.27 -0.03
CA PRO A 217 -9.00 -2.86 0.55
C PRO A 217 -8.80 -4.36 0.84
N PHE A 218 -7.99 -4.67 1.85
CA PHE A 218 -7.62 -6.01 2.25
C PHE A 218 -7.72 -6.18 3.77
N GLY A 219 -7.96 -7.42 4.20
CA GLY A 219 -7.90 -7.80 5.61
C GLY A 219 -9.23 -7.73 6.35
N VAL A 220 -9.16 -8.05 7.65
CA VAL A 220 -10.35 -8.17 8.52
C VAL A 220 -11.02 -6.84 8.80
N LEU A 221 -10.26 -5.75 8.88
CA LEU A 221 -10.81 -4.43 9.17
C LEU A 221 -11.68 -3.94 8.03
N ASN A 222 -11.24 -4.11 6.78
CA ASN A 222 -12.03 -3.75 5.60
C ASN A 222 -13.32 -4.57 5.45
N LYS A 223 -13.32 -5.84 5.88
CA LYS A 223 -14.53 -6.67 5.87
C LYS A 223 -15.58 -6.20 6.88
N GLN A 224 -15.14 -5.70 8.03
CA GLN A 224 -16.05 -5.19 9.06
C GLN A 224 -16.67 -3.84 8.66
N GLU A 225 -15.94 -2.98 7.99
CA GLU A 225 -16.44 -1.70 7.47
C GLU A 225 -17.51 -1.93 6.39
N SER A 226 -17.26 -2.79 5.41
CA SER A 226 -18.22 -3.13 4.36
C SER A 226 -19.52 -3.76 4.88
N THR A 227 -19.47 -4.48 6.00
CA THR A 227 -20.68 -5.07 6.63
C THR A 227 -21.52 -4.01 7.33
N LYS A 228 -20.88 -3.03 7.99
CA LYS A 228 -21.58 -1.92 8.67
C LYS A 228 -22.27 -0.98 7.67
N GLU A 229 -21.65 -0.71 6.53
CA GLU A 229 -22.26 0.10 5.46
C GLU A 229 -23.49 -0.56 4.84
N THR A 230 -23.46 -1.88 4.67
CA THR A 230 -24.63 -2.65 4.15
C THR A 230 -25.77 -2.74 5.17
N GLU A 231 -25.49 -2.82 6.45
CA GLU A 231 -26.52 -2.82 7.51
C GLU A 231 -27.11 -1.42 7.72
N GLY A 232 -26.32 -0.35 7.64
CA GLY A 232 -26.80 1.03 7.70
C GLY A 232 -27.71 1.43 6.53
N ALA A 233 -27.39 0.99 5.31
CA ALA A 233 -28.19 1.26 4.12
C ALA A 233 -29.55 0.53 4.12
N ASN A 234 -29.65 -0.60 4.80
CA ASN A 234 -30.90 -1.37 4.92
C ASN A 234 -31.79 -0.89 6.09
N GLY A 235 -31.26 -0.08 7.00
CA GLY A 235 -32.01 0.46 8.17
C GLY A 235 -32.83 1.71 7.88
N GLU A 236 -32.52 2.48 6.85
CA GLU A 236 -33.21 3.73 6.50
C GLU A 236 -34.46 3.54 5.58
N GLY A 237 -34.71 2.33 5.10
CA GLY A 237 -35.78 2.05 4.14
C GLY A 237 -37.15 1.65 4.75
N SER A 238 -37.31 1.57 6.09
CA SER A 238 -38.54 1.02 6.70
C SER A 238 -39.36 2.00 7.57
N ALA A 239 -39.18 3.31 7.43
CA ALA A 239 -39.90 4.30 8.22
C ALA A 239 -40.69 5.35 7.39
N SER A 240 -41.39 4.91 6.34
CA SER A 240 -42.39 5.78 5.69
C SER A 240 -43.51 4.99 4.99
N GLU A 241 -44.31 4.29 5.80
CA GLU A 241 -45.68 3.92 5.43
C GLU A 241 -46.49 3.61 6.71
N GLN A 242 -47.07 4.65 7.32
CA GLN A 242 -48.32 4.58 8.06
C GLN A 242 -49.01 5.93 7.99
#